data_fa214d75734655cae4ac52dce140aeb9
#
_entry.id   fa214d75734655cae4ac52dce140aeb9
#
_cell.length_a   1.000
_cell.length_b   1.000
_cell.length_c   1.000
_cell.angle_alpha   90.00
_cell.angle_beta   90.00
_cell.angle_gamma   90.00
#
_symmetry.space_group_name_H-M   'P 1'
#
loop_
_entity.id
_entity.type
_entity.pdbx_description
1 polymer ?
#
loop_
_entity_poly.entity_id
_entity_poly.type
_entity_poly.pdbx_seq_one_letter_code
_entity_poly.pdbx_strand_id
1 'polypeptide(L)'
;MYIQDPYLHFQLFDFVWDEAFRLDVLDSVNGNQQFDKWVKKYPEKSRILDQARILILSMQTEECLFGADESQQLLTDTRRLIEGESEQKNNYYFGVGNLVSFRRLSAAAVVLFVFISSFYIIQYFSHQSANAGIVSYYKLVSKSTVSLNEESNFTNFPRIVKLPDGSTVTLSKKSRISYPKDFQSSSARLVYLTGEAFFDVTRNPQHPFYVHTDGLAVRVLGTSFRVSSYDSDKEVIVEVQTGKVSVFSNLGLSIGNPKKIDELSSIVLVPNQKVSYSKQEASFIKTLVNEPRLIHLEKEVTNGFYFQDDAISKVFTVLQEAYGVEIVFDEELLSACTLNANLEGFSLYEQLNFIAKALNGTYEVLDGRVVFSARGCRGF
;
A
#
# COMPACT_ATOMS: atom_id res chain seq x y z
N MET A 1 29.95 -33.44 -6.47
CA MET A 1 29.73 -32.36 -5.52
C MET A 1 29.11 -31.23 -6.32
N TYR A 2 27.77 -31.14 -6.38
CA TYR A 2 27.06 -30.10 -7.14
C TYR A 2 27.12 -28.80 -6.31
N ILE A 3 27.87 -27.81 -6.78
CA ILE A 3 27.83 -26.46 -6.23
C ILE A 3 26.46 -25.92 -6.63
N GLN A 4 25.55 -25.82 -5.67
CA GLN A 4 24.25 -25.21 -5.85
C GLN A 4 24.49 -23.72 -6.14
N ASP A 5 23.90 -23.23 -7.24
CA ASP A 5 23.96 -21.81 -7.64
C ASP A 5 23.26 -20.96 -6.57
N PRO A 6 23.93 -20.01 -5.90
CA PRO A 6 23.39 -19.28 -4.76
C PRO A 6 22.11 -18.48 -5.12
N TYR A 7 21.96 -18.08 -6.37
CA TYR A 7 20.83 -17.25 -6.84
C TYR A 7 19.54 -18.04 -7.11
N LEU A 8 19.58 -19.37 -7.09
CA LEU A 8 18.37 -20.20 -7.34
C LEU A 8 17.28 -19.98 -6.29
N HIS A 9 17.65 -19.68 -5.05
CA HIS A 9 16.71 -19.46 -3.94
C HIS A 9 16.30 -18.00 -3.77
N PHE A 10 16.92 -17.08 -4.52
CA PHE A 10 16.63 -15.65 -4.43
C PHE A 10 15.21 -15.32 -4.86
N GLN A 11 14.56 -14.46 -4.05
CA GLN A 11 13.31 -13.81 -4.33
C GLN A 11 13.56 -12.37 -4.84
N LEU A 12 12.52 -11.62 -5.14
CA LEU A 12 12.59 -10.28 -5.71
C LEU A 12 13.53 -9.34 -4.92
N PHE A 13 13.35 -9.27 -3.60
CA PHE A 13 14.11 -8.36 -2.75
C PHE A 13 15.56 -8.82 -2.53
N ASP A 14 15.85 -10.11 -2.58
CA ASP A 14 17.20 -10.61 -2.49
C ASP A 14 18.05 -10.09 -3.66
N PHE A 15 17.49 -10.04 -4.87
CA PHE A 15 18.13 -9.42 -6.04
C PHE A 15 18.25 -7.89 -5.90
N VAL A 16 17.24 -7.21 -5.36
CA VAL A 16 17.27 -5.74 -5.19
C VAL A 16 18.39 -5.31 -4.23
N TRP A 17 18.71 -6.12 -3.22
CA TRP A 17 19.76 -5.81 -2.24
C TRP A 17 21.11 -6.51 -2.55
N ASP A 18 21.18 -7.40 -3.51
CA ASP A 18 22.44 -8.04 -3.92
C ASP A 18 23.35 -7.05 -4.64
N GLU A 19 24.55 -6.85 -4.09
CA GLU A 19 25.51 -5.87 -4.59
C GLU A 19 25.96 -6.17 -6.02
N ALA A 20 26.18 -7.46 -6.34
CA ALA A 20 26.64 -7.89 -7.67
C ALA A 20 25.54 -7.64 -8.72
N PHE A 21 24.27 -7.92 -8.40
CA PHE A 21 23.16 -7.66 -9.29
C PHE A 21 22.89 -6.15 -9.45
N ARG A 22 22.98 -5.37 -8.38
CA ARG A 22 22.84 -3.90 -8.46
C ARG A 22 23.90 -3.27 -9.35
N LEU A 23 25.15 -3.67 -9.21
CA LEU A 23 26.24 -3.21 -10.08
C LEU A 23 26.01 -3.59 -11.54
N ASP A 24 25.56 -4.81 -11.82
CA ASP A 24 25.23 -5.25 -13.19
C ASP A 24 24.10 -4.43 -13.82
N VAL A 25 23.11 -4.00 -13.02
CA VAL A 25 22.00 -3.14 -13.48
C VAL A 25 22.43 -1.68 -13.68
N LEU A 26 23.27 -1.14 -12.78
CA LEU A 26 23.66 0.28 -12.76
C LEU A 26 24.82 0.58 -13.73
N ASP A 27 25.68 -0.39 -13.99
CA ASP A 27 26.85 -0.25 -14.87
C ASP A 27 26.54 -0.68 -16.33
N SER A 28 25.36 -0.29 -16.80
CA SER A 28 24.82 -0.67 -18.13
C SER A 28 25.68 -0.24 -19.31
N VAL A 29 26.69 0.61 -19.12
CA VAL A 29 27.61 1.10 -20.16
C VAL A 29 28.80 0.15 -20.39
N ASN A 30 29.23 -0.60 -19.37
CA ASN A 30 30.32 -1.59 -19.45
C ASN A 30 29.85 -3.03 -19.24
N GLY A 31 28.57 -3.28 -19.38
CA GLY A 31 27.76 -4.46 -19.11
C GLY A 31 28.50 -5.78 -18.96
N ASN A 32 28.77 -6.14 -17.74
CA ASN A 32 29.06 -7.50 -17.41
C ASN A 32 27.73 -8.26 -17.44
N GLN A 33 27.33 -8.78 -18.62
CA GLN A 33 26.05 -9.49 -18.87
C GLN A 33 25.98 -10.84 -18.12
N GLN A 34 26.44 -10.87 -16.88
CA GLN A 34 26.52 -12.09 -16.08
C GLN A 34 25.12 -12.62 -15.76
N PHE A 35 24.21 -11.75 -15.37
CA PHE A 35 22.83 -12.13 -15.05
C PHE A 35 21.99 -12.40 -16.29
N ASP A 36 22.28 -11.80 -17.44
CA ASP A 36 21.61 -12.14 -18.70
C ASP A 36 21.97 -13.56 -19.19
N LYS A 37 23.21 -14.00 -18.94
CA LYS A 37 23.62 -15.38 -19.21
C LYS A 37 22.97 -16.35 -18.21
N TRP A 38 22.84 -15.92 -16.96
CA TRP A 38 22.20 -16.71 -15.92
C TRP A 38 20.69 -16.89 -16.18
N VAL A 39 19.97 -15.84 -16.62
CA VAL A 39 18.55 -15.93 -17.03
C VAL A 39 18.34 -16.90 -18.19
N LYS A 40 19.25 -16.94 -19.16
CA LYS A 40 19.15 -17.92 -20.25
C LYS A 40 19.23 -19.37 -19.76
N LYS A 41 19.89 -19.59 -18.63
CA LYS A 41 20.00 -20.92 -17.99
C LYS A 41 18.76 -21.23 -17.10
N TYR A 42 18.12 -20.19 -16.52
CA TYR A 42 16.96 -20.29 -15.64
C TYR A 42 15.84 -19.35 -16.07
N PRO A 43 15.13 -19.64 -17.18
CA PRO A 43 14.15 -18.74 -17.78
C PRO A 43 12.93 -18.47 -16.87
N GLU A 44 12.64 -19.36 -15.92
CA GLU A 44 11.59 -19.19 -14.91
C GLU A 44 11.84 -18.02 -13.94
N LYS A 45 13.09 -17.59 -13.78
CA LYS A 45 13.49 -16.46 -12.94
C LYS A 45 13.53 -15.11 -13.69
N SER A 46 13.36 -15.09 -15.00
CA SER A 46 13.40 -13.87 -15.83
C SER A 46 12.49 -12.78 -15.27
N ARG A 47 11.24 -13.11 -14.97
CA ARG A 47 10.24 -12.15 -14.46
C ARG A 47 10.66 -11.49 -13.14
N ILE A 48 11.29 -12.24 -12.25
CA ILE A 48 11.76 -11.71 -10.96
C ILE A 48 12.93 -10.75 -11.17
N LEU A 49 13.85 -11.07 -12.07
CA LEU A 49 14.99 -10.20 -12.38
C LEU A 49 14.54 -8.91 -13.07
N ASP A 50 13.59 -8.99 -14.01
CA ASP A 50 13.05 -7.81 -14.69
C ASP A 50 12.37 -6.86 -13.70
N GLN A 51 11.61 -7.40 -12.75
CA GLN A 51 11.01 -6.61 -11.68
C GLN A 51 12.06 -5.99 -10.74
N ALA A 52 13.11 -6.73 -10.39
CA ALA A 52 14.19 -6.19 -9.57
C ALA A 52 14.96 -5.07 -10.29
N ARG A 53 15.21 -5.20 -11.61
CA ARG A 53 15.81 -4.13 -12.43
C ARG A 53 14.99 -2.86 -12.42
N ILE A 54 13.67 -2.97 -12.64
CA ILE A 54 12.77 -1.83 -12.61
C ILE A 54 12.80 -1.13 -11.24
N LEU A 55 12.80 -1.88 -10.15
CA LEU A 55 12.89 -1.33 -8.80
C LEU A 55 14.21 -0.59 -8.57
N ILE A 56 15.35 -1.17 -8.93
CA ILE A 56 16.67 -0.54 -8.76
C ILE A 56 16.75 0.76 -9.57
N LEU A 57 16.27 0.76 -10.81
CA LEU A 57 16.27 1.95 -11.67
C LEU A 57 15.32 3.03 -11.15
N SER A 58 14.16 2.66 -10.59
CA SER A 58 13.22 3.63 -10.00
C SER A 58 13.76 4.30 -8.75
N MET A 59 14.60 3.61 -7.97
CA MET A 59 15.26 4.20 -6.79
C MET A 59 16.33 5.24 -7.14
N GLN A 60 16.86 5.23 -8.38
CA GLN A 60 17.86 6.23 -8.82
C GLN A 60 17.26 7.54 -9.33
N THR A 61 15.98 7.59 -9.67
CA THR A 61 15.37 8.80 -10.23
C THR A 61 15.19 9.95 -9.24
N GLU A 62 15.43 9.76 -7.95
CA GLU A 62 15.36 10.84 -6.95
C GLU A 62 16.68 11.60 -6.71
N GLU A 63 17.82 11.18 -7.26
CA GLU A 63 19.11 11.85 -7.08
C GLU A 63 19.65 12.62 -8.29
N CYS A 64 18.91 12.74 -9.38
CA CYS A 64 19.25 13.65 -10.46
C CYS A 64 18.86 15.09 -10.10
N LEU A 65 19.51 15.67 -9.09
CA LEU A 65 19.70 17.12 -9.00
C LEU A 65 20.66 17.49 -10.11
N PHE A 66 20.14 18.08 -11.20
CA PHE A 66 20.92 18.72 -12.24
C PHE A 66 21.96 19.63 -11.60
N GLY A 67 23.23 19.38 -11.85
CA GLY A 67 24.29 20.28 -11.41
C GLY A 67 24.02 21.68 -11.93
N ALA A 68 24.32 22.71 -11.13
CA ALA A 68 24.04 24.10 -11.46
C ALA A 68 24.69 24.56 -12.79
N ASP A 69 25.76 23.88 -13.25
CA ASP A 69 26.44 24.15 -14.52
C ASP A 69 25.70 23.61 -15.76
N GLU A 70 25.02 22.44 -15.68
CA GLU A 70 24.26 21.88 -16.81
C GLU A 70 22.97 22.65 -17.07
N SER A 71 22.33 23.17 -16.02
CA SER A 71 21.13 23.99 -16.16
C SER A 71 21.42 25.33 -16.85
N GLN A 72 22.61 25.90 -16.67
CA GLN A 72 23.03 27.12 -17.36
C GLN A 72 23.39 26.88 -18.84
N GLN A 73 23.93 25.72 -19.18
CA GLN A 73 24.20 25.38 -20.59
C GLN A 73 22.90 25.15 -21.37
N LEU A 74 21.91 24.45 -20.79
CA LEU A 74 20.60 24.27 -21.40
C LEU A 74 19.85 25.60 -21.64
N LEU A 75 19.95 26.53 -20.70
CA LEU A 75 19.36 27.88 -20.84
C LEU A 75 20.06 28.73 -21.90
N THR A 76 21.38 28.61 -22.03
CA THR A 76 22.14 29.34 -23.08
C THR A 76 21.92 28.77 -24.46
N ASP A 77 21.76 27.44 -24.60
CA ASP A 77 21.50 26.82 -25.91
C ASP A 77 20.07 27.07 -26.39
N THR A 78 19.07 27.06 -25.48
CA THR A 78 17.69 27.47 -25.80
C THR A 78 17.61 28.98 -26.18
N ARG A 79 18.39 29.83 -25.53
CA ARG A 79 18.42 31.25 -25.86
C ARG A 79 19.05 31.51 -27.21
N ARG A 80 20.13 30.78 -27.60
CA ARG A 80 20.74 30.83 -28.94
C ARG A 80 19.79 30.37 -30.05
N LEU A 81 18.94 29.38 -29.79
CA LEU A 81 17.92 28.89 -30.74
C LEU A 81 16.80 29.93 -30.93
N ILE A 82 16.51 30.75 -29.94
CA ILE A 82 15.49 31.81 -30.01
C ILE A 82 16.07 33.10 -30.67
N GLU A 83 17.36 33.38 -30.44
CA GLU A 83 18.04 34.57 -30.99
C GLU A 83 18.60 34.34 -32.41
N GLY A 84 18.65 33.09 -32.91
CA GLY A 84 19.20 32.71 -34.21
C GLY A 84 18.29 32.93 -35.43
N GLU A 85 17.04 33.36 -35.26
CA GLU A 85 16.10 33.62 -36.36
C GLU A 85 15.81 35.07 -36.70
N SER A 86 16.77 35.95 -36.51
CA SER A 86 16.65 37.30 -37.02
C SER A 86 17.95 37.76 -37.69
N GLU A 87 18.15 37.43 -38.97
CA GLU A 87 18.73 38.24 -40.03
C GLU A 87 19.02 37.40 -41.27
N GLN A 88 18.08 37.42 -42.23
CA GLN A 88 18.43 37.49 -43.65
C GLN A 88 17.32 38.21 -44.41
N LYS A 89 17.55 39.52 -44.59
CA LYS A 89 16.88 40.31 -45.62
C LYS A 89 17.33 39.81 -46.97
N ASN A 90 16.41 39.29 -47.77
CA ASN A 90 16.53 39.32 -49.23
C ASN A 90 15.26 39.94 -49.83
N ASN A 91 15.47 41.11 -50.38
CA ASN A 91 14.50 41.85 -51.19
C ASN A 91 14.18 41.10 -52.47
N TYR A 92 12.98 40.67 -52.65
CA TYR A 92 12.32 40.48 -53.96
C TYR A 92 10.95 41.15 -53.94
N TYR A 93 10.87 42.27 -54.67
CA TYR A 93 9.61 42.90 -55.02
C TYR A 93 8.88 41.99 -56.02
N PHE A 94 7.74 41.45 -55.66
CA PHE A 94 6.71 41.07 -56.58
C PHE A 94 5.36 41.44 -55.97
N GLY A 95 4.74 42.46 -56.56
CA GLY A 95 3.44 42.92 -56.16
C GLY A 95 2.37 41.90 -56.62
N VAL A 96 1.62 41.41 -55.63
CA VAL A 96 0.28 40.91 -55.88
C VAL A 96 -0.56 41.20 -54.63
N GLY A 97 -1.66 41.88 -54.91
CA GLY A 97 -2.55 42.42 -53.93
C GLY A 97 -3.24 41.37 -53.05
N ASN A 98 -3.63 41.85 -51.88
CA ASN A 98 -4.71 41.36 -51.02
C ASN A 98 -4.84 39.86 -50.69
N LEU A 99 -3.82 39.27 -50.03
CA LEU A 99 -3.95 37.96 -49.40
C LEU A 99 -3.52 37.88 -47.95
N VAL A 100 -3.40 39.05 -47.28
CA VAL A 100 -2.87 39.15 -45.90
C VAL A 100 -3.92 38.72 -44.85
N SER A 101 -5.16 38.58 -45.23
CA SER A 101 -6.26 38.25 -44.31
C SER A 101 -6.38 36.74 -43.94
N PHE A 102 -6.06 35.85 -44.86
CA PHE A 102 -6.24 34.41 -44.65
C PHE A 102 -5.17 33.71 -43.79
N ARG A 103 -3.93 34.20 -43.79
CA ARG A 103 -2.83 33.63 -42.97
C ARG A 103 -2.97 33.86 -41.47
N ARG A 104 -3.59 34.98 -41.06
CA ARG A 104 -3.85 35.28 -39.64
C ARG A 104 -5.06 34.51 -39.12
N LEU A 105 -6.04 34.20 -39.99
CA LEU A 105 -7.19 33.38 -39.65
C LEU A 105 -6.81 31.90 -39.51
N SER A 106 -5.87 31.40 -40.33
CA SER A 106 -5.40 30.00 -40.22
C SER A 106 -4.58 29.74 -38.96
N ALA A 107 -3.75 30.68 -38.51
CA ALA A 107 -3.00 30.56 -37.26
C ALA A 107 -3.94 30.52 -36.02
N ALA A 108 -4.95 31.38 -35.99
CA ALA A 108 -5.95 31.35 -34.92
C ALA A 108 -6.78 30.06 -34.90
N ALA A 109 -7.13 29.50 -36.08
CA ALA A 109 -7.83 28.23 -36.21
C ALA A 109 -7.00 27.04 -35.69
N VAL A 110 -5.70 27.02 -35.98
CA VAL A 110 -4.79 25.96 -35.49
C VAL A 110 -4.65 26.04 -33.95
N VAL A 111 -4.50 27.23 -33.38
CA VAL A 111 -4.42 27.42 -31.92
C VAL A 111 -5.73 26.96 -31.25
N LEU A 112 -6.88 27.37 -31.81
CA LEU A 112 -8.20 26.92 -31.31
C LEU A 112 -8.36 25.41 -31.41
N PHE A 113 -7.92 24.80 -32.51
CA PHE A 113 -7.99 23.34 -32.68
C PHE A 113 -7.10 22.61 -31.67
N VAL A 114 -5.88 23.13 -31.37
CA VAL A 114 -4.99 22.58 -30.33
C VAL A 114 -5.64 22.70 -28.95
N PHE A 115 -6.24 23.85 -28.63
CA PHE A 115 -6.94 24.02 -27.33
C PHE A 115 -8.16 23.11 -27.21
N ILE A 116 -8.97 22.99 -28.27
CA ILE A 116 -10.13 22.10 -28.27
C ILE A 116 -9.70 20.64 -28.19
N SER A 117 -8.69 20.22 -28.96
CA SER A 117 -8.18 18.85 -28.91
C SER A 117 -7.54 18.53 -27.55
N SER A 118 -6.76 19.45 -26.96
CA SER A 118 -6.22 19.32 -25.61
C SER A 118 -7.31 19.23 -24.55
N PHE A 119 -8.35 20.04 -24.66
CA PHE A 119 -9.51 19.98 -23.76
C PHE A 119 -10.25 18.64 -23.88
N TYR A 120 -10.49 18.13 -25.11
CA TYR A 120 -11.09 16.81 -25.33
C TYR A 120 -10.18 15.67 -24.87
N ILE A 121 -8.88 15.77 -25.06
CA ILE A 121 -7.89 14.80 -24.56
C ILE A 121 -7.90 14.77 -23.03
N ILE A 122 -7.85 15.92 -22.37
CA ILE A 122 -7.93 16.02 -20.90
C ILE A 122 -9.28 15.47 -20.40
N GLN A 123 -10.39 15.81 -21.03
CA GLN A 123 -11.71 15.25 -20.71
C GLN A 123 -11.75 13.73 -20.91
N TYR A 124 -11.21 13.24 -22.01
CA TYR A 124 -11.16 11.81 -22.33
C TYR A 124 -10.33 11.03 -21.30
N PHE A 125 -9.15 11.52 -20.93
CA PHE A 125 -8.32 10.90 -19.91
C PHE A 125 -8.90 11.05 -18.50
N SER A 126 -9.53 12.17 -18.15
CA SER A 126 -10.17 12.34 -16.85
C SER A 126 -11.42 11.47 -16.68
N HIS A 127 -12.19 11.24 -17.75
CA HIS A 127 -13.31 10.29 -17.73
C HIS A 127 -12.87 8.82 -17.68
N GLN A 128 -11.72 8.49 -18.26
CA GLN A 128 -11.20 7.12 -18.25
C GLN A 128 -10.59 6.75 -16.87
N SER A 129 -10.00 7.72 -16.15
CA SER A 129 -9.50 7.51 -14.79
C SER A 129 -10.62 7.37 -13.74
N ALA A 130 -11.80 7.95 -13.99
CA ALA A 130 -12.94 7.89 -13.07
C ALA A 130 -13.73 6.57 -13.15
N ASN A 131 -13.53 5.74 -14.18
CA ASN A 131 -14.33 4.54 -14.41
C ASN A 131 -13.56 3.22 -14.28
N ALA A 132 -12.32 3.21 -13.78
CA ALA A 132 -11.60 1.99 -13.50
C ALA A 132 -12.23 1.28 -12.29
N GLY A 133 -13.34 0.57 -12.56
CA GLY A 133 -13.69 -0.62 -11.80
C GLY A 133 -14.17 -0.49 -10.35
N ILE A 134 -14.41 0.72 -9.82
CA ILE A 134 -15.00 0.86 -8.48
C ILE A 134 -16.41 0.27 -8.50
N VAL A 135 -16.57 -0.86 -7.85
CA VAL A 135 -17.87 -1.57 -7.76
C VAL A 135 -18.62 -1.01 -6.56
N SER A 136 -19.38 0.04 -6.76
CA SER A 136 -20.24 0.63 -5.73
C SER A 136 -21.11 -0.43 -5.01
N TYR A 137 -21.39 -0.21 -3.71
CA TYR A 137 -22.24 -1.05 -2.88
C TYR A 137 -23.53 -1.49 -3.59
N TYR A 138 -24.24 -0.56 -4.22
CA TYR A 138 -25.48 -0.87 -4.95
C TYR A 138 -25.27 -1.84 -6.12
N LYS A 139 -24.15 -1.73 -6.81
CA LYS A 139 -23.78 -2.66 -7.89
C LYS A 139 -23.43 -4.05 -7.35
N LEU A 140 -22.84 -4.12 -6.15
CA LEU A 140 -22.56 -5.39 -5.45
C LEU A 140 -23.85 -6.07 -5.04
N VAL A 141 -24.76 -5.35 -4.38
CA VAL A 141 -26.06 -5.85 -3.92
C VAL A 141 -26.96 -6.25 -5.09
N SER A 142 -27.02 -5.45 -6.17
CA SER A 142 -27.84 -5.75 -7.35
C SER A 142 -27.39 -6.99 -8.14
N LYS A 143 -26.14 -7.41 -8.01
CA LYS A 143 -25.60 -8.63 -8.60
C LYS A 143 -25.80 -9.87 -7.74
N SER A 144 -26.31 -9.72 -6.52
CA SER A 144 -26.64 -10.86 -5.67
C SER A 144 -27.80 -11.65 -6.28
N THR A 145 -27.61 -12.96 -6.42
CA THR A 145 -28.65 -13.90 -6.86
C THR A 145 -29.57 -14.34 -5.73
N VAL A 146 -29.26 -13.94 -4.48
CA VAL A 146 -29.96 -14.34 -3.26
C VAL A 146 -30.66 -13.12 -2.68
N SER A 147 -31.88 -13.34 -2.10
CA SER A 147 -32.60 -12.28 -1.36
C SER A 147 -31.79 -11.88 -0.13
N LEU A 148 -31.52 -10.58 -0.02
CA LEU A 148 -30.74 -9.98 1.06
C LEU A 148 -31.65 -9.25 2.05
N ASN A 149 -31.34 -9.38 3.33
CA ASN A 149 -31.80 -8.46 4.37
C ASN A 149 -30.87 -7.24 4.38
N GLU A 150 -31.42 -6.06 4.53
CA GLU A 150 -30.67 -4.82 4.66
C GLU A 150 -30.96 -4.17 6.01
N GLU A 151 -29.88 -3.82 6.73
CA GLU A 151 -29.91 -3.06 7.97
C GLU A 151 -29.08 -1.80 7.84
N SER A 152 -29.64 -0.66 8.29
CA SER A 152 -28.99 0.63 8.21
C SER A 152 -29.04 1.38 9.54
N ASN A 153 -28.01 2.18 9.79
CA ASN A 153 -27.92 3.05 10.95
C ASN A 153 -27.86 4.54 10.54
N PHE A 154 -28.96 5.23 10.69
CA PHE A 154 -29.07 6.68 10.48
C PHE A 154 -28.96 7.49 11.78
N THR A 155 -28.82 6.80 12.93
CA THR A 155 -28.72 7.45 14.24
C THR A 155 -27.28 7.86 14.55
N ASN A 156 -27.10 8.66 15.61
CA ASN A 156 -25.77 9.04 16.08
C ASN A 156 -25.13 7.98 17.02
N PHE A 157 -25.90 6.93 17.37
CA PHE A 157 -25.44 5.87 18.26
C PHE A 157 -25.12 4.61 17.47
N PRO A 158 -24.15 3.78 17.89
CA PRO A 158 -23.87 2.50 17.27
C PRO A 158 -25.11 1.58 17.30
N ARG A 159 -25.37 0.86 16.18
CA ARG A 159 -26.47 -0.09 16.07
C ARG A 159 -25.90 -1.51 15.96
N ILE A 160 -26.33 -2.38 16.86
CA ILE A 160 -25.91 -3.79 16.87
C ILE A 160 -26.86 -4.61 15.99
N VAL A 161 -26.29 -5.36 15.04
CA VAL A 161 -26.97 -6.30 14.14
C VAL A 161 -26.45 -7.70 14.43
N LYS A 162 -27.34 -8.65 14.73
CA LYS A 162 -26.99 -10.07 14.87
C LYS A 162 -27.21 -10.78 13.54
N LEU A 163 -26.17 -11.47 13.06
CA LEU A 163 -26.21 -12.24 11.83
C LEU A 163 -26.70 -13.68 12.07
N PRO A 164 -27.17 -14.40 11.01
CA PRO A 164 -27.71 -15.76 11.13
C PRO A 164 -26.73 -16.81 11.66
N ASP A 165 -25.41 -16.57 11.55
CA ASP A 165 -24.35 -17.47 12.05
C ASP A 165 -23.92 -17.18 13.50
N GLY A 166 -24.61 -16.28 14.18
CA GLY A 166 -24.29 -15.83 15.53
C GLY A 166 -23.24 -14.73 15.60
N SER A 167 -22.66 -14.31 14.46
CA SER A 167 -21.75 -13.15 14.39
C SER A 167 -22.50 -11.86 14.74
N THR A 168 -21.77 -10.89 15.27
CA THR A 168 -22.29 -9.58 15.64
C THR A 168 -21.63 -8.49 14.82
N VAL A 169 -22.42 -7.54 14.32
CA VAL A 169 -21.94 -6.37 13.59
C VAL A 169 -22.43 -5.11 14.28
N THR A 170 -21.51 -4.23 14.66
CA THR A 170 -21.82 -2.93 15.22
C THR A 170 -21.66 -1.88 14.12
N LEU A 171 -22.78 -1.35 13.62
CA LEU A 171 -22.82 -0.34 12.58
C LEU A 171 -22.61 1.05 13.18
N SER A 172 -21.65 1.79 12.66
CA SER A 172 -21.47 3.21 12.93
C SER A 172 -22.54 4.05 12.22
N LYS A 173 -22.60 5.36 12.52
CA LYS A 173 -23.52 6.29 11.88
C LYS A 173 -23.38 6.28 10.35
N LYS A 174 -24.49 6.44 9.63
CA LYS A 174 -24.56 6.46 8.15
C LYS A 174 -24.00 5.20 7.48
N SER A 175 -24.06 4.08 8.18
CA SER A 175 -23.59 2.80 7.68
C SER A 175 -24.74 1.88 7.37
N ARG A 176 -24.51 0.95 6.43
CA ARG A 176 -25.50 0.00 5.94
C ARG A 176 -24.83 -1.34 5.66
N ILE A 177 -25.50 -2.43 6.03
CA ILE A 177 -25.07 -3.81 5.76
C ILE A 177 -26.19 -4.57 5.07
N SER A 178 -25.84 -5.37 4.04
CA SER A 178 -26.75 -6.33 3.42
C SER A 178 -26.18 -7.75 3.55
N TYR A 179 -27.03 -8.71 3.90
CA TYR A 179 -26.64 -10.10 4.11
C TYR A 179 -27.80 -11.05 3.77
N PRO A 180 -27.52 -12.32 3.35
CA PRO A 180 -28.55 -13.34 3.13
C PRO A 180 -29.34 -13.67 4.39
N LYS A 181 -30.58 -14.14 4.22
CA LYS A 181 -31.42 -14.60 5.33
C LYS A 181 -30.79 -15.78 6.10
N ASP A 182 -30.03 -16.63 5.42
CA ASP A 182 -29.20 -17.67 6.00
C ASP A 182 -27.89 -17.81 5.22
N PHE A 183 -26.86 -18.40 5.84
CA PHE A 183 -25.57 -18.65 5.21
C PHE A 183 -25.38 -20.12 4.80
N GLN A 184 -26.37 -20.97 5.04
CA GLN A 184 -26.24 -22.44 4.85
C GLN A 184 -26.29 -22.83 3.38
N SER A 185 -26.97 -22.02 2.56
CA SER A 185 -27.14 -22.25 1.12
C SER A 185 -25.88 -21.97 0.29
N SER A 186 -24.83 -21.42 0.90
CA SER A 186 -23.61 -20.99 0.21
C SER A 186 -22.36 -21.61 0.83
N SER A 187 -21.31 -21.78 0.03
CA SER A 187 -20.00 -22.21 0.51
C SER A 187 -19.25 -21.14 1.34
N ALA A 188 -19.79 -19.94 1.44
CA ALA A 188 -19.21 -18.82 2.16
C ALA A 188 -20.30 -17.90 2.74
N ARG A 189 -19.99 -17.23 3.83
CA ARG A 189 -20.83 -16.24 4.50
C ARG A 189 -20.53 -14.85 3.90
N LEU A 190 -21.37 -14.39 2.98
CA LEU A 190 -21.15 -13.13 2.25
C LEU A 190 -21.99 -12.00 2.86
N VAL A 191 -21.34 -10.86 3.13
CA VAL A 191 -22.01 -9.60 3.50
C VAL A 191 -21.48 -8.44 2.69
N TYR A 192 -22.29 -7.41 2.51
CA TYR A 192 -21.96 -6.19 1.79
C TYR A 192 -22.07 -5.01 2.75
N LEU A 193 -21.06 -4.15 2.75
CA LEU A 193 -20.96 -3.00 3.64
C LEU A 193 -20.73 -1.70 2.86
N THR A 194 -21.46 -0.64 3.23
CA THR A 194 -21.08 0.75 2.98
C THR A 194 -21.14 1.53 4.29
N GLY A 195 -20.16 2.41 4.51
CA GLY A 195 -19.94 3.07 5.79
C GLY A 195 -18.96 2.32 6.67
N GLU A 196 -19.12 2.42 7.99
CA GLU A 196 -18.21 1.81 8.97
C GLU A 196 -18.94 0.80 9.85
N ALA A 197 -18.27 -0.35 10.06
CA ALA A 197 -18.75 -1.38 10.96
C ALA A 197 -17.60 -2.09 11.69
N PHE A 198 -17.87 -2.46 12.94
CA PHE A 198 -17.05 -3.41 13.69
C PHE A 198 -17.72 -4.79 13.63
N PHE A 199 -16.97 -5.78 13.20
CA PHE A 199 -17.37 -7.16 13.06
C PHE A 199 -16.77 -8.01 14.18
N ASP A 200 -17.60 -8.80 14.84
CA ASP A 200 -17.16 -9.87 15.73
C ASP A 200 -17.70 -11.19 15.16
N VAL A 201 -16.85 -11.85 14.37
CA VAL A 201 -17.25 -13.00 13.55
C VAL A 201 -17.02 -14.31 14.25
N THR A 202 -18.08 -15.10 14.38
CA THR A 202 -18.04 -16.48 14.90
C THR A 202 -17.07 -17.35 14.10
N ARG A 203 -16.15 -18.02 14.79
CA ARG A 203 -15.13 -18.86 14.17
C ARG A 203 -15.75 -20.07 13.45
N ASN A 204 -15.56 -20.13 12.14
CA ASN A 204 -15.94 -21.27 11.30
C ASN A 204 -14.98 -21.38 10.10
N PRO A 205 -13.89 -22.18 10.19
CA PRO A 205 -12.91 -22.34 9.12
C PRO A 205 -13.48 -23.02 7.86
N GLN A 206 -14.54 -23.82 7.98
CA GLN A 206 -15.14 -24.53 6.84
C GLN A 206 -16.05 -23.61 6.01
N HIS A 207 -16.56 -22.53 6.60
CA HIS A 207 -17.42 -21.53 5.97
C HIS A 207 -16.81 -20.14 6.16
N PRO A 208 -15.85 -19.71 5.31
CA PRO A 208 -15.22 -18.40 5.41
C PRO A 208 -16.24 -17.27 5.36
N PHE A 209 -15.96 -16.19 6.08
CA PHE A 209 -16.78 -14.99 6.10
C PHE A 209 -16.13 -13.91 5.22
N TYR A 210 -16.92 -13.31 4.34
CA TYR A 210 -16.46 -12.26 3.42
C TYR A 210 -17.25 -10.97 3.62
N VAL A 211 -16.55 -9.86 3.76
CA VAL A 211 -17.13 -8.51 3.70
C VAL A 211 -16.74 -7.87 2.37
N HIS A 212 -17.71 -7.60 1.54
CA HIS A 212 -17.52 -6.87 0.29
C HIS A 212 -17.84 -5.40 0.50
N THR A 213 -16.90 -4.54 0.11
CA THR A 213 -17.05 -3.08 0.15
C THR A 213 -16.72 -2.49 -1.21
N ASP A 214 -16.71 -1.16 -1.30
CA ASP A 214 -16.26 -0.43 -2.47
C ASP A 214 -14.75 -0.63 -2.70
N GLY A 215 -14.42 -1.41 -3.71
CA GLY A 215 -13.04 -1.72 -4.12
C GLY A 215 -12.36 -2.86 -3.35
N LEU A 216 -12.91 -3.35 -2.23
CA LEU A 216 -12.28 -4.39 -1.41
C LEU A 216 -13.18 -5.57 -1.10
N ALA A 217 -12.54 -6.74 -0.92
CA ALA A 217 -13.09 -7.90 -0.24
C ALA A 217 -12.20 -8.27 0.95
N VAL A 218 -12.82 -8.50 2.10
CA VAL A 218 -12.16 -8.90 3.34
C VAL A 218 -12.61 -10.31 3.69
N ARG A 219 -11.67 -11.25 3.86
CA ARG A 219 -11.93 -12.65 4.22
C ARG A 219 -11.43 -12.93 5.62
N VAL A 220 -12.29 -13.58 6.40
CA VAL A 220 -11.95 -14.03 7.76
C VAL A 220 -12.51 -15.41 8.06
N LEU A 221 -11.97 -16.08 9.08
CA LEU A 221 -12.44 -17.39 9.55
C LEU A 221 -13.08 -17.33 10.95
N GLY A 222 -12.89 -16.22 11.67
CA GLY A 222 -13.36 -15.99 13.03
C GLY A 222 -12.44 -14.97 13.69
N THR A 223 -12.80 -13.71 13.62
CA THR A 223 -11.96 -12.55 13.95
C THR A 223 -12.82 -11.39 14.38
N SER A 224 -12.23 -10.49 15.17
CA SER A 224 -12.82 -9.20 15.50
C SER A 224 -12.02 -8.13 14.75
N PHE A 225 -12.70 -7.35 13.89
CA PHE A 225 -12.06 -6.36 13.03
C PHE A 225 -13.02 -5.24 12.66
N ARG A 226 -12.48 -4.09 12.25
CA ARG A 226 -13.21 -2.92 11.79
C ARG A 226 -12.99 -2.72 10.29
N VAL A 227 -14.04 -2.32 9.59
CA VAL A 227 -13.98 -1.87 8.20
C VAL A 227 -14.64 -0.51 8.10
N SER A 228 -13.94 0.46 7.50
CA SER A 228 -14.47 1.78 7.15
C SER A 228 -14.40 1.98 5.64
N SER A 229 -15.57 2.15 5.00
CA SER A 229 -15.72 2.27 3.54
C SER A 229 -16.91 3.16 3.22
N TYR A 230 -16.83 4.45 3.53
CA TYR A 230 -17.85 5.41 3.12
C TYR A 230 -17.70 5.76 1.63
N ASP A 231 -18.82 5.99 0.96
CA ASP A 231 -18.82 6.36 -0.47
C ASP A 231 -18.06 7.67 -0.73
N SER A 232 -18.07 8.60 0.26
CA SER A 232 -17.38 9.88 0.21
C SER A 232 -15.87 9.78 0.39
N ASP A 233 -15.37 8.67 0.96
CA ASP A 233 -13.99 8.56 1.35
C ASP A 233 -13.12 8.09 0.18
N LYS A 234 -11.91 8.63 0.10
CA LYS A 234 -10.91 8.24 -0.91
C LYS A 234 -10.26 6.90 -0.60
N GLU A 235 -10.38 6.45 0.64
CA GLU A 235 -9.73 5.24 1.14
C GLU A 235 -10.73 4.29 1.80
N VAL A 236 -10.41 3.00 1.76
CA VAL A 236 -11.06 1.98 2.59
C VAL A 236 -10.04 1.52 3.62
N ILE A 237 -10.45 1.50 4.89
CA ILE A 237 -9.59 1.13 6.01
C ILE A 237 -10.09 -0.18 6.63
N VAL A 238 -9.16 -1.11 6.86
CA VAL A 238 -9.41 -2.35 7.60
C VAL A 238 -8.45 -2.45 8.76
N GLU A 239 -8.95 -2.60 10.00
CA GLU A 239 -8.18 -2.69 11.23
C GLU A 239 -8.49 -4.01 11.94
N VAL A 240 -7.47 -4.72 12.44
CA VAL A 240 -7.64 -6.01 13.11
C VAL A 240 -7.47 -5.86 14.62
N GLN A 241 -8.47 -6.35 15.36
CA GLN A 241 -8.41 -6.45 16.81
C GLN A 241 -7.98 -7.84 17.27
N THR A 242 -8.57 -8.91 16.70
CA THR A 242 -8.21 -10.30 17.04
C THR A 242 -8.20 -11.18 15.80
N GLY A 243 -7.37 -12.24 15.79
CA GLY A 243 -7.31 -13.23 14.72
C GLY A 243 -6.52 -12.78 13.50
N LYS A 244 -6.89 -13.28 12.30
CA LYS A 244 -6.21 -12.96 11.04
C LYS A 244 -7.24 -12.55 9.99
N VAL A 245 -6.93 -11.52 9.23
CA VAL A 245 -7.77 -10.96 8.17
C VAL A 245 -7.00 -10.95 6.87
N SER A 246 -7.58 -11.49 5.79
CA SER A 246 -7.03 -11.38 4.44
C SER A 246 -7.81 -10.34 3.66
N VAL A 247 -7.13 -9.36 3.08
CA VAL A 247 -7.71 -8.25 2.32
C VAL A 247 -7.30 -8.38 0.85
N PHE A 248 -8.27 -8.22 -0.05
CA PHE A 248 -8.10 -8.34 -1.50
C PHE A 248 -8.69 -7.12 -2.20
N SER A 249 -8.10 -6.72 -3.31
CA SER A 249 -8.77 -5.76 -4.20
C SER A 249 -9.88 -6.44 -4.99
N ASN A 250 -11.05 -5.81 -5.07
CA ASN A 250 -12.18 -6.26 -5.88
C ASN A 250 -12.00 -6.00 -7.39
N LEU A 251 -10.91 -5.37 -7.80
CA LEU A 251 -10.60 -5.09 -9.21
C LEU A 251 -10.40 -6.42 -9.95
N GLY A 252 -11.40 -6.80 -10.76
CA GLY A 252 -11.35 -8.03 -11.58
C GLY A 252 -11.99 -9.27 -10.96
N LEU A 253 -12.56 -9.19 -9.76
CA LEU A 253 -13.29 -10.33 -9.17
C LEU A 253 -14.66 -10.48 -9.83
N SER A 254 -14.91 -11.64 -10.45
CA SER A 254 -16.25 -12.07 -10.84
C SER A 254 -17.02 -12.39 -9.56
N ILE A 255 -17.99 -11.52 -9.21
CA ILE A 255 -18.90 -11.71 -8.09
C ILE A 255 -19.68 -13.01 -8.35
N GLY A 256 -19.51 -14.03 -7.50
CA GLY A 256 -20.19 -15.32 -7.61
C GLY A 256 -19.30 -16.56 -7.65
N ASN A 257 -17.97 -16.40 -7.77
CA ASN A 257 -17.06 -17.54 -7.69
C ASN A 257 -15.89 -17.28 -6.73
N PRO A 258 -16.06 -17.56 -5.41
CA PRO A 258 -15.02 -17.31 -4.39
C PRO A 258 -13.76 -18.16 -4.58
N LYS A 259 -13.79 -19.18 -5.46
CA LYS A 259 -12.64 -20.07 -5.73
C LYS A 259 -11.58 -19.46 -6.66
N LYS A 260 -11.81 -18.27 -7.25
CA LYS A 260 -10.87 -17.57 -8.14
C LYS A 260 -10.22 -16.33 -7.50
N ILE A 261 -10.27 -16.20 -6.18
CA ILE A 261 -9.49 -15.19 -5.50
C ILE A 261 -8.05 -15.68 -5.52
N ASP A 262 -7.22 -15.05 -6.32
CA ASP A 262 -5.79 -15.33 -6.39
C ASP A 262 -5.19 -15.06 -5.01
N GLU A 263 -4.86 -16.11 -4.26
CA GLU A 263 -4.25 -16.02 -2.91
C GLU A 263 -2.91 -15.25 -2.95
N LEU A 264 -2.32 -15.14 -4.13
CA LEU A 264 -1.04 -14.45 -4.38
C LEU A 264 -1.10 -12.92 -4.26
N SER A 265 -2.29 -12.30 -4.24
CA SER A 265 -2.45 -10.84 -4.15
C SER A 265 -3.15 -10.36 -2.88
N SER A 266 -3.21 -11.21 -1.84
CA SER A 266 -3.85 -10.84 -0.58
C SER A 266 -2.86 -10.25 0.41
N ILE A 267 -3.30 -9.19 1.11
CA ILE A 267 -2.59 -8.65 2.27
C ILE A 267 -3.17 -9.31 3.51
N VAL A 268 -2.30 -9.97 4.29
CA VAL A 268 -2.68 -10.56 5.58
C VAL A 268 -2.37 -9.59 6.70
N LEU A 269 -3.40 -9.32 7.53
CA LEU A 269 -3.30 -8.51 8.73
C LEU A 269 -3.44 -9.40 9.95
N VAL A 270 -2.68 -9.07 10.99
CA VAL A 270 -2.75 -9.64 12.34
C VAL A 270 -3.18 -8.56 13.35
N PRO A 271 -3.44 -8.88 14.61
CA PRO A 271 -3.85 -7.88 15.60
C PRO A 271 -2.94 -6.66 15.62
N ASN A 272 -3.53 -5.49 15.88
CA ASN A 272 -2.89 -4.18 15.87
C ASN A 272 -2.39 -3.68 14.51
N GLN A 273 -2.62 -4.43 13.43
CA GLN A 273 -2.33 -3.97 12.08
C GLN A 273 -3.57 -3.38 11.41
N LYS A 274 -3.34 -2.41 10.54
CA LYS A 274 -4.33 -1.85 9.63
C LYS A 274 -3.80 -1.76 8.21
N VAL A 275 -4.71 -1.76 7.26
CA VAL A 275 -4.44 -1.44 5.86
C VAL A 275 -5.35 -0.32 5.41
N SER A 276 -4.79 0.66 4.71
CA SER A 276 -5.52 1.67 3.94
C SER A 276 -5.42 1.32 2.45
N TYR A 277 -6.55 1.26 1.78
CA TYR A 277 -6.64 1.05 0.33
C TYR A 277 -7.09 2.35 -0.34
N SER A 278 -6.23 2.92 -1.17
CA SER A 278 -6.57 4.09 -2.00
C SER A 278 -7.46 3.65 -3.16
N LYS A 279 -8.70 4.18 -3.20
CA LYS A 279 -9.65 3.91 -4.29
C LYS A 279 -9.17 4.47 -5.64
N GLN A 280 -8.38 5.55 -5.63
CA GLN A 280 -7.90 6.22 -6.84
C GLN A 280 -6.67 5.51 -7.43
N GLU A 281 -5.72 5.15 -6.56
CA GLU A 281 -4.44 4.57 -6.98
C GLU A 281 -4.46 3.05 -7.03
N ALA A 282 -5.55 2.43 -6.52
CA ALA A 282 -5.66 0.98 -6.35
C ALA A 282 -4.47 0.37 -5.58
N SER A 283 -3.91 1.15 -4.64
CA SER A 283 -2.72 0.82 -3.85
C SER A 283 -3.06 0.55 -2.40
N PHE A 284 -2.25 -0.28 -1.74
CA PHE A 284 -2.38 -0.63 -0.34
C PHE A 284 -1.23 -0.07 0.47
N ILE A 285 -1.54 0.50 1.63
CA ILE A 285 -0.55 0.88 2.65
C ILE A 285 -0.87 0.10 3.93
N LYS A 286 0.04 -0.80 4.33
CA LYS A 286 -0.07 -1.55 5.57
C LYS A 286 0.73 -0.86 6.67
N THR A 287 0.11 -0.66 7.85
CA THR A 287 0.74 -0.02 9.01
C THR A 287 0.15 -0.57 10.32
N LEU A 288 0.54 -0.03 11.45
CA LEU A 288 -0.09 -0.31 12.73
C LEU A 288 -1.29 0.62 12.97
N VAL A 289 -2.23 0.17 13.82
CA VAL A 289 -3.32 1.02 14.30
C VAL A 289 -2.77 2.19 15.13
N ASN A 290 -3.54 3.27 15.25
CA ASN A 290 -3.09 4.45 15.99
C ASN A 290 -2.90 4.17 17.49
N GLU A 291 -3.70 3.25 18.04
CA GLU A 291 -3.66 2.85 19.45
C GLU A 291 -3.57 1.32 19.54
N PRO A 292 -2.35 0.75 19.44
CA PRO A 292 -2.16 -0.69 19.61
C PRO A 292 -2.58 -1.13 21.01
N ARG A 293 -3.34 -2.24 21.08
CA ARG A 293 -3.85 -2.79 22.34
C ARG A 293 -3.08 -4.06 22.72
N LEU A 294 -2.99 -4.34 23.98
CA LEU A 294 -2.45 -5.59 24.48
C LEU A 294 -3.31 -6.76 23.96
N ILE A 295 -2.69 -7.76 23.34
CA ILE A 295 -3.39 -8.95 22.80
C ILE A 295 -3.45 -10.08 23.81
N HIS A 296 -2.57 -10.09 24.82
CA HIS A 296 -2.53 -11.04 25.93
C HIS A 296 -2.73 -10.30 27.24
N LEU A 297 -3.99 -10.18 27.69
CA LEU A 297 -4.34 -9.43 28.90
C LEU A 297 -4.22 -10.24 30.19
N GLU A 298 -4.03 -11.57 30.17
CA GLU A 298 -4.44 -12.27 31.38
C GLU A 298 -3.47 -13.22 32.06
N LYS A 299 -2.30 -13.63 31.55
CA LYS A 299 -1.59 -14.60 32.43
C LYS A 299 -0.07 -14.70 32.42
N GLU A 300 0.66 -14.12 31.49
CA GLU A 300 2.09 -14.44 31.42
C GLU A 300 3.09 -13.25 31.40
N VAL A 301 2.64 -12.03 31.43
CA VAL A 301 3.54 -10.90 31.69
C VAL A 301 3.73 -10.81 33.20
N THR A 302 4.41 -11.79 33.76
CA THR A 302 4.56 -11.98 35.21
C THR A 302 5.31 -10.84 35.91
N ASN A 303 5.98 -9.95 35.18
CA ASN A 303 6.66 -8.78 35.74
C ASN A 303 6.22 -7.45 35.09
N GLY A 304 5.12 -7.43 34.32
CA GLY A 304 4.66 -6.20 33.67
C GLY A 304 5.71 -5.64 32.68
N PHE A 305 5.69 -4.34 32.52
CA PHE A 305 6.70 -3.60 31.74
C PHE A 305 7.74 -2.92 32.67
N TYR A 306 8.11 -3.62 33.73
CA TYR A 306 9.14 -3.17 34.69
C TYR A 306 10.45 -3.87 34.37
N PHE A 307 11.46 -3.13 33.96
CA PHE A 307 12.77 -3.61 33.55
C PHE A 307 13.85 -3.13 34.51
N GLN A 308 14.71 -4.03 34.96
CA GLN A 308 15.85 -3.73 35.84
C GLN A 308 17.13 -4.32 35.20
N ASP A 309 17.90 -3.44 34.56
CA ASP A 309 19.13 -3.82 33.84
C ASP A 309 18.91 -4.96 32.85
N ASP A 310 17.70 -4.99 32.22
CA ASP A 310 17.33 -6.00 31.26
C ASP A 310 17.91 -5.68 29.88
N ALA A 311 18.45 -6.70 29.23
CA ALA A 311 18.94 -6.56 27.85
C ALA A 311 17.82 -6.05 26.92
N ILE A 312 18.15 -5.12 26.03
CA ILE A 312 17.16 -4.47 25.16
C ILE A 312 16.43 -5.48 24.24
N SER A 313 17.11 -6.56 23.83
CA SER A 313 16.50 -7.66 23.09
C SER A 313 15.35 -8.31 23.86
N LYS A 314 15.52 -8.52 25.18
CA LYS A 314 14.45 -9.03 26.06
C LYS A 314 13.32 -8.03 26.18
N VAL A 315 13.62 -6.73 26.32
CA VAL A 315 12.61 -5.66 26.36
C VAL A 315 11.75 -5.69 25.11
N PHE A 316 12.36 -5.73 23.92
CA PHE A 316 11.63 -5.81 22.67
C PHE A 316 10.83 -7.10 22.52
N THR A 317 11.35 -8.25 22.97
CA THR A 317 10.60 -9.50 22.98
C THR A 317 9.33 -9.38 23.82
N VAL A 318 9.40 -8.81 25.02
CA VAL A 318 8.23 -8.57 25.89
C VAL A 318 7.20 -7.68 25.20
N LEU A 319 7.63 -6.60 24.54
CA LEU A 319 6.74 -5.73 23.78
C LEU A 319 6.09 -6.44 22.59
N GLN A 320 6.88 -7.22 21.83
CA GLN A 320 6.37 -8.01 20.69
C GLN A 320 5.29 -9.00 21.14
N GLU A 321 5.54 -9.73 22.21
CA GLU A 321 4.58 -10.70 22.76
C GLU A 321 3.31 -10.00 23.28
N ALA A 322 3.47 -8.89 24.01
CA ALA A 322 2.35 -8.17 24.61
C ALA A 322 1.41 -7.55 23.55
N TYR A 323 1.96 -6.98 22.48
CA TYR A 323 1.20 -6.28 21.45
C TYR A 323 1.02 -7.07 20.15
N GLY A 324 1.72 -8.21 19.96
CA GLY A 324 1.73 -8.96 18.72
C GLY A 324 2.29 -8.18 17.53
N VAL A 325 3.15 -7.21 17.82
CA VAL A 325 3.78 -6.33 16.82
C VAL A 325 5.25 -6.72 16.68
N GLU A 326 5.71 -7.01 15.49
CA GLU A 326 7.11 -7.32 15.23
C GLU A 326 7.96 -6.05 15.37
N ILE A 327 9.07 -6.16 16.13
CA ILE A 327 10.06 -5.08 16.30
C ILE A 327 11.37 -5.58 15.71
N VAL A 328 11.78 -4.99 14.60
CA VAL A 328 13.01 -5.29 13.88
C VAL A 328 14.11 -4.35 14.36
N PHE A 329 15.24 -4.88 14.77
CA PHE A 329 16.39 -4.11 15.24
C PHE A 329 17.70 -4.87 15.00
N ASP A 330 18.84 -4.20 15.06
CA ASP A 330 20.15 -4.80 14.95
C ASP A 330 20.55 -5.41 16.29
N GLU A 331 20.46 -6.74 16.43
CA GLU A 331 20.76 -7.45 17.65
C GLU A 331 22.25 -7.37 18.05
N GLU A 332 23.17 -7.39 17.09
CA GLU A 332 24.61 -7.31 17.36
C GLU A 332 24.98 -5.94 17.90
N LEU A 333 24.45 -4.90 17.27
CA LEU A 333 24.69 -3.51 17.64
C LEU A 333 24.13 -3.17 19.02
N LEU A 334 22.97 -3.73 19.38
CA LEU A 334 22.28 -3.47 20.63
C LEU A 334 22.54 -4.51 21.72
N SER A 335 23.43 -5.49 21.48
CA SER A 335 23.72 -6.60 22.40
C SER A 335 24.21 -6.16 23.79
N ALA A 336 24.96 -5.06 23.85
CA ALA A 336 25.46 -4.48 25.11
C ALA A 336 24.52 -3.46 25.77
N CYS A 337 23.35 -3.21 25.16
CA CYS A 337 22.40 -2.24 25.67
C CYS A 337 21.46 -2.88 26.70
N THR A 338 21.34 -2.24 27.85
CA THR A 338 20.36 -2.61 28.88
C THR A 338 19.39 -1.46 29.14
N LEU A 339 18.22 -1.78 29.67
CA LEU A 339 17.19 -0.81 30.04
C LEU A 339 16.85 -0.96 31.52
N ASN A 340 16.79 0.18 32.20
CA ASN A 340 16.28 0.28 33.56
C ASN A 340 15.12 1.27 33.56
N ALA A 341 13.90 0.77 33.55
CA ALA A 341 12.69 1.61 33.42
C ALA A 341 11.42 0.88 33.87
N ASN A 342 10.46 1.66 34.35
CA ASN A 342 9.09 1.24 34.52
C ASN A 342 8.25 1.84 33.39
N LEU A 343 7.76 0.99 32.47
CA LEU A 343 6.96 1.38 31.31
C LEU A 343 5.48 0.95 31.45
N GLU A 344 5.06 0.58 32.69
CA GLU A 344 3.65 0.24 32.96
C GLU A 344 2.74 1.44 32.72
N GLY A 345 1.57 1.20 32.17
CA GLY A 345 0.56 2.22 31.88
C GLY A 345 0.82 3.08 30.66
N PHE A 346 1.96 2.94 29.99
CA PHE A 346 2.25 3.61 28.74
C PHE A 346 1.74 2.79 27.54
N SER A 347 1.24 3.47 26.51
CA SER A 347 0.94 2.86 25.22
C SER A 347 2.21 2.36 24.51
N LEU A 348 2.06 1.45 23.53
CA LEU A 348 3.21 0.95 22.76
C LEU A 348 4.09 2.08 22.20
N TYR A 349 3.48 3.12 21.63
CA TYR A 349 4.23 4.23 21.04
C TYR A 349 4.95 5.08 22.10
N GLU A 350 4.36 5.26 23.28
CA GLU A 350 5.04 5.95 24.39
C GLU A 350 6.20 5.12 24.91
N GLN A 351 6.04 3.80 25.05
CA GLN A 351 7.12 2.88 25.43
C GLN A 351 8.27 2.92 24.43
N LEU A 352 7.96 2.83 23.11
CA LEU A 352 8.96 2.93 22.05
C LEU A 352 9.67 4.30 22.06
N ASN A 353 8.94 5.38 22.27
CA ASN A 353 9.52 6.72 22.38
C ASN A 353 10.46 6.85 23.57
N PHE A 354 10.11 6.24 24.72
CA PHE A 354 10.97 6.20 25.89
C PHE A 354 12.27 5.43 25.59
N ILE A 355 12.16 4.23 25.02
CA ILE A 355 13.30 3.40 24.65
C ILE A 355 14.19 4.12 23.63
N ALA A 356 13.60 4.74 22.61
CA ALA A 356 14.34 5.50 21.61
C ALA A 356 15.14 6.64 22.21
N LYS A 357 14.56 7.39 23.16
CA LYS A 357 15.28 8.44 23.90
C LYS A 357 16.39 7.87 24.77
N ALA A 358 16.14 6.77 25.48
CA ALA A 358 17.13 6.14 26.36
C ALA A 358 18.36 5.63 25.58
N LEU A 359 18.16 5.08 24.38
CA LEU A 359 19.21 4.54 23.53
C LEU A 359 19.74 5.54 22.48
N ASN A 360 19.28 6.79 22.53
CA ASN A 360 19.59 7.81 21.53
C ASN A 360 19.34 7.30 20.08
N GLY A 361 18.21 6.63 19.91
CA GLY A 361 17.75 6.00 18.68
C GLY A 361 16.46 6.61 18.15
N THR A 362 15.95 6.01 17.09
CA THR A 362 14.67 6.35 16.43
C THR A 362 13.94 5.06 16.07
N TYR A 363 12.65 5.17 15.79
CA TYR A 363 11.91 4.06 15.20
C TYR A 363 10.94 4.57 14.14
N GLU A 364 10.60 3.69 13.20
CA GLU A 364 9.62 3.92 12.15
C GLU A 364 8.68 2.71 12.06
N VAL A 365 7.47 2.93 11.55
CA VAL A 365 6.50 1.85 11.28
C VAL A 365 6.48 1.60 9.77
N LEU A 366 6.98 0.43 9.36
CA LEU A 366 7.05 0.01 7.96
C LEU A 366 6.34 -1.34 7.78
N ASP A 367 5.43 -1.42 6.85
CA ASP A 367 4.65 -2.64 6.54
C ASP A 367 4.04 -3.33 7.78
N GLY A 368 3.54 -2.52 8.74
CA GLY A 368 2.92 -3.03 9.97
C GLY A 368 3.90 -3.65 10.97
N ARG A 369 5.18 -3.27 10.92
CA ARG A 369 6.26 -3.61 11.86
C ARG A 369 6.89 -2.34 12.39
N VAL A 370 7.51 -2.43 13.54
CA VAL A 370 8.38 -1.37 14.07
C VAL A 370 9.81 -1.67 13.64
N VAL A 371 10.46 -0.74 12.98
CA VAL A 371 11.89 -0.80 12.68
C VAL A 371 12.61 0.17 13.60
N PHE A 372 13.43 -0.35 14.51
CA PHE A 372 14.14 0.42 15.53
C PHE A 372 15.63 0.54 15.16
N SER A 373 16.14 1.77 15.21
CA SER A 373 17.53 2.08 14.88
C SER A 373 18.18 2.90 16.01
N ALA A 374 19.36 2.48 16.46
CA ALA A 374 20.18 3.24 17.42
C ALA A 374 21.68 3.00 17.15
N ARG A 375 22.54 3.81 17.77
CA ARG A 375 23.99 3.73 17.53
C ARG A 375 24.70 2.64 18.33
N GLY A 376 23.96 1.87 19.14
CA GLY A 376 24.53 0.89 20.06
C GLY A 376 25.10 1.51 21.33
N CYS A 377 25.20 0.66 22.37
CA CYS A 377 25.75 1.03 23.67
C CYS A 377 27.19 0.51 23.73
N ARG A 378 28.17 1.40 23.73
CA ARG A 378 29.56 0.99 24.03
C ARG A 378 29.64 0.71 25.54
N GLY A 379 29.94 -0.53 25.91
CA GLY A 379 30.33 -0.84 27.27
C GLY A 379 31.53 0.02 27.64
N PHE A 380 31.42 0.74 28.76
CA PHE A 380 32.54 1.42 29.37
C PHE A 380 33.45 0.41 30.02
#